data_94114e3c7fb297faf50ccc02f1b42bb0
#
_entry.id   94114e3c7fb297faf50ccc02f1b42bb0
#
_cell.length_a   1.000
_cell.length_b   1.000
_cell.length_c   1.000
_cell.angle_alpha   90.00
_cell.angle_beta   90.00
_cell.angle_gamma   90.00
#
_symmetry.space_group_name_H-M   'P 1'
#
loop_
_entity.id
_entity.type
_entity.pdbx_description
1 polymer ?
#
loop_
_entity_poly.entity_id
_entity_poly.type
_entity_poly.pdbx_seq_one_letter_code
_entity_poly.pdbx_strand_id
1 'polypeptide(L)'
;VKDAKGKGGKGVLDYTIRQRNAAAYDHVAALLDTDAAWDDQQRKRARQAKVQVLESNPCLEAVLLCLHGVEPPTDAESCKLRFEQRFGGHAHDPTVYARHFGHDFCAAARQRHPMLYEVLCLLGS
;
A
#
# COMPACT_ATOMS: atom_id res chain seq x y z
N VAL A 1 12.30 -0.12 -0.54
CA VAL A 1 11.05 0.65 -0.40
C VAL A 1 11.36 2.13 -0.24
N LYS A 2 10.65 2.96 -0.97
CA LYS A 2 10.82 4.42 -0.93
C LYS A 2 9.49 5.09 -0.64
N ASP A 3 9.53 6.13 0.19
CA ASP A 3 8.37 6.93 0.55
C ASP A 3 8.25 8.15 -0.36
N ALA A 4 7.11 8.34 -1.01
CA ALA A 4 6.85 9.48 -1.88
C ALA A 4 6.41 10.75 -1.12
N LYS A 5 6.44 10.73 0.21
CA LYS A 5 6.22 11.91 1.07
C LYS A 5 4.84 12.54 0.93
N GLY A 6 3.79 11.74 1.00
CA GLY A 6 2.41 12.26 1.07
C GLY A 6 1.88 12.92 -0.19
N LYS A 7 2.43 12.63 -1.34
CA LYS A 7 1.95 13.11 -2.63
C LYS A 7 0.75 12.30 -3.11
N GLY A 8 -0.40 12.71 -3.29
CA GLY A 8 -1.55 11.94 -3.77
C GLY A 8 -1.23 10.90 -4.87
N GLY A 9 -2.18 10.08 -5.28
CA GLY A 9 -1.95 8.94 -6.18
C GLY A 9 -1.13 9.28 -7.43
N LYS A 10 -1.47 10.38 -8.10
CA LYS A 10 -0.70 10.86 -9.27
C LYS A 10 0.74 11.20 -8.90
N GLY A 11 0.96 11.86 -7.77
CA GLY A 11 2.30 12.21 -7.30
C GLY A 11 3.14 11.00 -6.94
N VAL A 12 2.54 9.99 -6.35
CA VAL A 12 3.20 8.70 -6.08
C VAL A 12 3.61 8.03 -7.38
N LEU A 13 2.74 8.01 -8.39
CA LEU A 13 3.06 7.45 -9.69
C LEU A 13 4.19 8.21 -10.37
N ASP A 14 4.15 9.55 -10.37
CA ASP A 14 5.23 10.39 -10.95
C ASP A 14 6.58 10.08 -10.29
N TYR A 15 6.59 9.98 -8.97
CA TYR A 15 7.80 9.64 -8.22
C TYR A 15 8.29 8.23 -8.59
N THR A 16 7.39 7.26 -8.68
CA THR A 16 7.72 5.87 -9.00
C THR A 16 8.32 5.75 -10.40
N ILE A 17 7.74 6.43 -11.38
CA ILE A 17 8.26 6.44 -12.75
C ILE A 17 9.66 7.05 -12.81
N ARG A 18 9.88 8.16 -12.10
CA ARG A 18 11.21 8.78 -12.04
C ARG A 18 12.26 7.84 -11.42
N GLN A 19 11.90 7.14 -10.35
CA GLN A 19 12.80 6.18 -9.72
C GLN A 19 13.10 5.00 -10.64
N ARG A 20 12.10 4.52 -11.37
CA ARG A 20 12.27 3.46 -12.37
C ARG A 20 13.24 3.89 -13.47
N ASN A 21 13.11 5.11 -13.98
CA ASN A 21 13.96 5.63 -15.06
C ASN A 21 15.39 5.94 -14.59
N ALA A 22 15.57 6.21 -13.28
CA ALA A 22 16.89 6.55 -12.72
C ALA A 22 17.73 5.31 -12.39
N ALA A 23 17.12 4.13 -12.28
CA ALA A 23 17.83 2.91 -11.91
C ALA A 23 17.20 1.70 -12.61
N ALA A 24 18.00 0.64 -12.81
CA ALA A 24 17.53 -0.61 -13.42
C ALA A 24 16.90 -1.49 -12.35
N TYR A 25 15.57 -1.48 -12.26
CA TYR A 25 14.80 -2.37 -11.39
C TYR A 25 14.14 -3.46 -12.24
N ASP A 26 14.13 -4.70 -11.75
CA ASP A 26 13.43 -5.80 -12.38
C ASP A 26 11.92 -5.67 -12.24
N HIS A 27 11.47 -5.25 -11.05
CA HIS A 27 10.06 -5.04 -10.74
C HIS A 27 9.88 -3.72 -10.01
N VAL A 28 8.85 -2.98 -10.39
CA VAL A 28 8.49 -1.71 -9.76
C VAL A 28 7.01 -1.73 -9.44
N ALA A 29 6.68 -1.42 -8.19
CA ALA A 29 5.30 -1.34 -7.72
C ALA A 29 5.09 -0.03 -6.95
N ALA A 30 3.89 0.50 -7.02
CA ALA A 30 3.46 1.66 -6.27
C ALA A 30 2.24 1.29 -5.42
N LEU A 31 2.30 1.62 -4.13
CA LEU A 31 1.17 1.50 -3.22
C LEU A 31 0.65 2.91 -2.96
N LEU A 32 -0.61 3.14 -3.25
CA LEU A 32 -1.20 4.46 -3.13
C LEU A 32 -2.67 4.39 -2.70
N ASP A 33 -3.13 5.47 -2.09
CA ASP A 33 -4.55 5.65 -1.79
C ASP A 33 -5.24 6.22 -3.03
N THR A 34 -6.49 5.77 -3.27
CA THR A 34 -7.29 6.32 -4.36
C THR A 34 -7.83 7.70 -3.94
N ASP A 35 -7.54 8.71 -4.73
CA ASP A 35 -8.00 10.08 -4.52
C ASP A 35 -8.56 10.69 -5.82
N ALA A 36 -8.96 11.95 -5.77
CA ALA A 36 -9.57 12.62 -6.91
C ALA A 36 -8.63 12.77 -8.12
N ALA A 37 -7.33 12.72 -7.92
CA ALA A 37 -6.34 12.80 -9.00
C ALA A 37 -6.01 11.44 -9.60
N TRP A 38 -6.49 10.34 -9.00
CA TRP A 38 -6.26 8.98 -9.49
C TRP A 38 -7.45 8.53 -10.34
N ASP A 39 -7.23 8.39 -11.64
CA ASP A 39 -8.25 8.05 -12.62
C ASP A 39 -7.73 7.02 -13.65
N ASP A 40 -8.56 6.68 -14.64
CA ASP A 40 -8.19 5.70 -15.66
C ASP A 40 -7.01 6.15 -16.51
N GLN A 41 -6.83 7.46 -16.72
CA GLN A 41 -5.68 7.99 -17.42
C GLN A 41 -4.39 7.69 -16.67
N GLN A 42 -4.38 7.83 -15.34
CA GLN A 42 -3.23 7.51 -14.51
C GLN A 42 -2.97 5.99 -14.49
N ARG A 43 -4.01 5.17 -14.46
CA ARG A 43 -3.89 3.71 -14.56
C ARG A 43 -3.26 3.27 -15.87
N LYS A 44 -3.69 3.88 -16.99
CA LYS A 44 -3.11 3.63 -18.30
C LYS A 44 -1.64 4.03 -18.34
N ARG A 45 -1.30 5.17 -17.79
CA ARG A 45 0.08 5.67 -17.70
C ARG A 45 0.97 4.72 -16.90
N ALA A 46 0.46 4.18 -15.79
CA ALA A 46 1.18 3.19 -14.99
C ALA A 46 1.44 1.90 -15.80
N ARG A 47 0.45 1.40 -16.53
CA ARG A 47 0.61 0.23 -17.39
C ARG A 47 1.67 0.46 -18.47
N GLN A 48 1.67 1.63 -19.10
CA GLN A 48 2.64 1.98 -20.13
C GLN A 48 4.07 2.05 -19.57
N ALA A 49 4.22 2.51 -18.33
CA ALA A 49 5.50 2.57 -17.63
C ALA A 49 5.90 1.24 -16.98
N LYS A 50 5.07 0.21 -17.09
CA LYS A 50 5.26 -1.11 -16.46
C LYS A 50 5.39 -1.02 -14.95
N VAL A 51 4.60 -0.16 -14.33
CA VAL A 51 4.49 -0.02 -12.87
C VAL A 51 3.25 -0.78 -12.42
N GLN A 52 3.44 -1.75 -11.53
CA GLN A 52 2.32 -2.41 -10.86
C GLN A 52 1.76 -1.48 -9.79
N VAL A 53 0.46 -1.22 -9.83
CA VAL A 53 -0.18 -0.32 -8.88
C VAL A 53 -1.10 -1.10 -7.97
N LEU A 54 -0.99 -0.83 -6.68
CA LEU A 54 -1.88 -1.35 -5.65
C LEU A 54 -2.70 -0.18 -5.10
N GLU A 55 -3.99 -0.22 -5.38
CA GLU A 55 -4.92 0.83 -4.98
C GLU A 55 -5.56 0.48 -3.65
N SER A 56 -5.41 1.35 -2.66
CA SER A 56 -6.04 1.22 -1.35
C SER A 56 -7.29 2.10 -1.29
N ASN A 57 -8.43 1.52 -0.93
CA ASN A 57 -9.68 2.25 -0.85
C ASN A 57 -10.40 1.95 0.46
N PRO A 58 -10.71 2.94 1.30
CA PRO A 58 -10.41 4.37 1.15
C PRO A 58 -8.95 4.72 1.43
N CYS A 59 -8.21 3.84 2.09
CA CYS A 59 -6.80 4.04 2.44
C CYS A 59 -6.14 2.72 2.80
N LEU A 60 -4.83 2.73 2.95
CA LEU A 60 -4.04 1.54 3.30
C LEU A 60 -4.51 0.89 4.61
N GLU A 61 -4.85 1.69 5.61
CA GLU A 61 -5.29 1.21 6.92
C GLU A 61 -6.54 0.33 6.82
N ALA A 62 -7.46 0.66 5.92
CA ALA A 62 -8.66 -0.15 5.68
C ALA A 62 -8.29 -1.55 5.19
N VAL A 63 -7.36 -1.64 4.26
CA VAL A 63 -6.89 -2.92 3.72
C VAL A 63 -6.19 -3.74 4.79
N LEU A 64 -5.32 -3.13 5.59
CA LEU A 64 -4.60 -3.80 6.66
C LEU A 64 -5.55 -4.32 7.76
N LEU A 65 -6.58 -3.55 8.09
CA LEU A 65 -7.63 -4.00 9.00
C LEU A 65 -8.36 -5.23 8.46
N CYS A 66 -8.73 -5.22 7.19
CA CYS A 66 -9.37 -6.37 6.54
C CYS A 66 -8.50 -7.62 6.62
N LEU A 67 -7.19 -7.50 6.44
CA LEU A 67 -6.27 -8.64 6.53
C LEU A 67 -6.29 -9.29 7.91
N HIS A 68 -6.53 -8.50 8.96
CA HIS A 68 -6.66 -9.02 10.33
C HIS A 68 -8.09 -9.45 10.68
N GLY A 69 -8.99 -9.50 9.70
CA GLY A 69 -10.37 -9.89 9.94
C GLY A 69 -11.22 -8.82 10.61
N VAL A 70 -10.75 -7.57 10.61
CA VAL A 70 -11.47 -6.43 11.18
C VAL A 70 -12.20 -5.71 10.05
N GLU A 71 -13.51 -5.53 10.18
CA GLU A 71 -14.28 -4.76 9.21
C GLU A 71 -13.92 -3.28 9.33
N PRO A 72 -13.40 -2.65 8.25
CA PRO A 72 -12.97 -1.27 8.34
C PRO A 72 -14.15 -0.31 8.30
N PRO A 73 -14.04 0.86 8.99
CA PRO A 73 -14.97 1.96 8.78
C PRO A 73 -15.00 2.41 7.31
N THR A 74 -16.01 3.21 6.94
CA THR A 74 -16.21 3.63 5.55
C THR A 74 -15.34 4.80 5.13
N ASP A 75 -14.90 5.64 6.08
CA ASP A 75 -14.07 6.82 5.81
C ASP A 75 -12.61 6.61 6.23
N ALA A 76 -11.70 7.30 5.53
CA ALA A 76 -10.26 7.14 5.74
C ALA A 76 -9.82 7.55 7.15
N GLU A 77 -10.38 8.63 7.69
CA GLU A 77 -10.01 9.13 9.01
C GLU A 77 -10.36 8.14 10.12
N SER A 78 -11.57 7.57 10.06
CA SER A 78 -12.00 6.54 11.01
C SER A 78 -11.19 5.25 10.86
N CYS A 79 -10.79 4.89 9.65
CA CYS A 79 -9.90 3.75 9.42
C CYS A 79 -8.54 3.93 10.08
N LYS A 80 -7.96 5.12 9.96
CA LYS A 80 -6.68 5.43 10.60
C LYS A 80 -6.77 5.36 12.11
N LEU A 81 -7.82 5.91 12.69
CA LEU A 81 -8.06 5.84 14.13
C LEU A 81 -8.25 4.40 14.60
N ARG A 82 -9.05 3.62 13.88
CA ARG A 82 -9.27 2.21 14.19
C ARG A 82 -7.98 1.41 14.12
N PHE A 83 -7.14 1.68 13.12
CA PHE A 83 -5.84 1.06 12.97
C PHE A 83 -4.94 1.34 14.18
N GLU A 84 -4.84 2.60 14.61
CA GLU A 84 -4.06 2.98 15.79
C GLU A 84 -4.56 2.28 17.05
N GLN A 85 -5.87 2.21 17.25
CA GLN A 85 -6.47 1.54 18.40
C GLN A 85 -6.18 0.03 18.39
N ARG A 86 -6.20 -0.59 17.22
CA ARG A 86 -6.02 -2.04 17.07
C ARG A 86 -4.57 -2.46 17.18
N PHE A 87 -3.65 -1.68 16.62
CA PHE A 87 -2.23 -2.07 16.47
C PHE A 87 -1.25 -1.23 17.30
N GLY A 88 -1.70 -0.18 17.95
CA GLY A 88 -0.88 0.63 18.85
C GLY A 88 0.11 1.55 18.14
N GLY A 89 -0.12 1.89 16.86
CA GLY A 89 0.74 2.79 16.10
C GLY A 89 0.17 3.07 14.71
N HIS A 90 0.91 3.86 13.94
CA HIS A 90 0.50 4.26 12.59
C HIS A 90 0.89 3.22 11.54
N ALA A 91 0.20 3.23 10.39
CA ALA A 91 0.46 2.29 9.29
C ALA A 91 1.84 2.47 8.64
N HIS A 92 2.50 3.59 8.86
CA HIS A 92 3.85 3.83 8.35
C HIS A 92 4.96 3.53 9.37
N ASP A 93 4.61 3.03 10.56
CA ASP A 93 5.58 2.70 11.60
C ASP A 93 6.13 1.28 11.37
N PRO A 94 7.46 1.13 11.13
CA PRO A 94 8.05 -0.19 10.89
C PRO A 94 7.86 -1.17 12.03
N THR A 95 7.76 -0.69 13.28
CA THR A 95 7.56 -1.58 14.44
C THR A 95 6.17 -2.22 14.44
N VAL A 96 5.16 -1.52 13.91
CA VAL A 96 3.81 -2.06 13.75
C VAL A 96 3.82 -3.23 12.77
N TYR A 97 4.51 -3.09 11.65
CA TYR A 97 4.63 -4.17 10.66
C TYR A 97 5.38 -5.38 11.22
N ALA A 98 6.49 -5.15 11.91
CA ALA A 98 7.26 -6.24 12.52
C ALA A 98 6.44 -7.02 13.55
N ARG A 99 5.59 -6.33 14.32
CA ARG A 99 4.80 -6.94 15.39
C ARG A 99 3.52 -7.62 14.89
N HIS A 100 2.80 -7.02 13.94
CA HIS A 100 1.46 -7.44 13.56
C HIS A 100 1.35 -7.99 12.14
N PHE A 101 2.33 -7.73 11.29
CA PHE A 101 2.34 -8.15 9.88
C PHE A 101 3.62 -8.90 9.54
N GLY A 102 4.06 -9.77 10.45
CA GLY A 102 5.27 -10.56 10.28
C GLY A 102 5.11 -11.66 9.21
N HIS A 103 6.18 -12.41 9.01
CA HIS A 103 6.26 -13.43 7.95
C HIS A 103 5.12 -14.46 8.02
N ASP A 104 4.82 -14.99 9.19
CA ASP A 104 3.76 -15.99 9.36
C ASP A 104 2.40 -15.43 9.03
N PHE A 105 2.14 -14.17 9.43
CA PHE A 105 0.91 -13.48 9.07
C PHE A 105 0.80 -13.29 7.56
N CYS A 106 1.86 -12.85 6.90
CA CYS A 106 1.90 -12.67 5.45
C CYS A 106 1.63 -13.99 4.71
N ALA A 107 2.19 -15.08 5.19
CA ALA A 107 1.96 -16.40 4.62
C ALA A 107 0.47 -16.81 4.72
N ALA A 108 -0.18 -16.53 5.85
CA ALA A 108 -1.61 -16.80 6.01
C ALA A 108 -2.50 -15.88 5.16
N ALA A 109 -2.11 -14.61 5.01
CA ALA A 109 -2.86 -13.62 4.23
C ALA A 109 -2.80 -13.88 2.72
N ARG A 110 -1.83 -14.63 2.25
CA ARG A 110 -1.62 -14.94 0.83
C ARG A 110 -2.88 -15.47 0.15
N GLN A 111 -3.61 -16.34 0.82
CA GLN A 111 -4.81 -16.96 0.26
C GLN A 111 -5.97 -15.98 0.11
N ARG A 112 -6.02 -14.94 0.97
CA ARG A 112 -7.09 -13.94 0.96
C ARG A 112 -6.82 -12.80 -0.03
N HIS A 113 -5.57 -12.34 -0.09
CA HIS A 113 -5.16 -11.19 -0.89
C HIS A 113 -3.78 -11.43 -1.51
N PRO A 114 -3.67 -12.24 -2.58
CA PRO A 114 -2.36 -12.65 -3.12
C PRO A 114 -1.47 -11.47 -3.53
N MET A 115 -2.05 -10.43 -4.13
CA MET A 115 -1.30 -9.25 -4.57
C MET A 115 -0.76 -8.45 -3.38
N LEU A 116 -1.58 -8.29 -2.34
CA LEU A 116 -1.18 -7.58 -1.14
C LEU A 116 -0.14 -8.35 -0.33
N TYR A 117 -0.23 -9.67 -0.34
CA TYR A 117 0.77 -10.54 0.25
C TYR A 117 2.17 -10.26 -0.31
N GLU A 118 2.29 -10.17 -1.63
CA GLU A 118 3.57 -9.88 -2.27
C GLU A 118 4.15 -8.55 -1.83
N VAL A 119 3.31 -7.51 -1.71
CA VAL A 119 3.75 -6.19 -1.26
C VAL A 119 4.16 -6.20 0.21
N LEU A 120 3.37 -6.85 1.07
CA LEU A 120 3.71 -6.94 2.49
C LEU A 120 5.00 -7.71 2.71
N CYS A 121 5.25 -8.77 1.94
CA CYS A 121 6.51 -9.50 2.01
C CYS A 121 7.70 -8.66 1.54
N LEU A 122 7.53 -7.83 0.53
CA LEU A 122 8.56 -6.88 0.09
C LEU A 122 8.83 -5.80 1.15
N LEU A 123 7.80 -5.34 1.85
CA LEU A 123 7.93 -4.33 2.91
C LEU A 123 8.53 -4.92 4.19
N GLY A 124 8.27 -6.19 4.48
CA GLY A 124 8.74 -6.86 5.69
C GLY A 124 10.10 -7.54 5.58
N SER A 125 10.68 -7.56 4.39
CA SER A 125 11.97 -8.23 4.15
C SER A 125 13.17 -7.30 4.27
#